data_4aeb75c34e5bf853f2cf93342dbd02b0
#
_entry.id   4aeb75c34e5bf853f2cf93342dbd02b0
#
_cell.length_a   1.000
_cell.length_b   1.000
_cell.length_c   1.000
_cell.angle_alpha   90.00
_cell.angle_beta   90.00
_cell.angle_gamma   90.00
#
_symmetry.space_group_name_H-M   'P 1'
#
loop_
_entity.id
_entity.type
_entity.pdbx_description
1 polymer ?
#
loop_
_entity_poly.entity_id
_entity_poly.type
_entity_poly.pdbx_seq_one_letter_code
_entity_poly.pdbx_strand_id
1 'polypeptide(L)'
;MNQELLYKYFKGITSVEEEKMILDWIDASDENRDIFLKERMIYDISLFSDKQGNNEKKTVRIMPMLRWAARIAAVTIVAIAGYFITSDFLYNKEVQLQTVTVPAGQRAQITLADGTRVWLNSKSTMKYAANFGRNERNVELDGEAYFEVAKNKNIPFYVHTETNKVKVVGTSFNVCAYSGSHEFGTTLVEGIVDIYPANSSQIITRLQKDEVFLNENGKCRKTVLPSYEYLRWKEGLYCFDDAPFSGILSRLEKYYNVKITVASPQLLNYGSFTGKFREQDGIEHILRTISKDHPFKFRINEEKDSIVIYE
;
A
#
# COMPACT_ATOMS: atom_id res chain seq x y z
N MET A 1 -69.06 -1.24 31.43
CA MET A 1 -68.56 -1.75 32.72
C MET A 1 -68.37 -0.59 33.67
N ASN A 2 -68.80 -0.72 34.98
CA ASN A 2 -68.58 0.34 35.95
C ASN A 2 -67.15 0.35 36.46
N GLN A 3 -66.47 1.50 36.46
CA GLN A 3 -65.09 1.68 36.90
C GLN A 3 -64.86 1.25 38.37
N GLU A 4 -65.88 1.50 39.24
CA GLU A 4 -65.83 1.11 40.65
C GLU A 4 -65.75 -0.43 40.81
N LEU A 5 -66.44 -1.19 39.95
CA LEU A 5 -66.40 -2.65 39.95
C LEU A 5 -65.06 -3.19 39.49
N LEU A 6 -64.38 -2.54 38.48
CA LEU A 6 -63.03 -2.88 38.06
C LEU A 6 -61.97 -2.61 39.14
N TYR A 7 -62.14 -1.50 39.90
CA TYR A 7 -61.22 -1.20 41.02
C TYR A 7 -61.43 -2.18 42.21
N LYS A 8 -62.67 -2.68 42.47
CA LYS A 8 -62.89 -3.77 43.43
C LYS A 8 -62.18 -5.05 42.99
N TYR A 9 -62.23 -5.36 41.70
CA TYR A 9 -61.55 -6.51 41.12
C TYR A 9 -60.00 -6.39 41.25
N PHE A 10 -59.44 -5.23 40.98
CA PHE A 10 -58.03 -5.00 41.15
C PHE A 10 -57.54 -5.06 42.59
N LYS A 11 -58.48 -4.81 43.57
CA LYS A 11 -58.21 -4.96 44.99
C LYS A 11 -58.48 -6.39 45.54
N GLY A 12 -59.00 -7.29 44.69
CA GLY A 12 -59.30 -8.68 45.08
C GLY A 12 -60.43 -8.82 46.07
N ILE A 13 -61.44 -7.90 46.06
CA ILE A 13 -62.56 -7.85 46.97
C ILE A 13 -63.91 -8.01 46.26
N THR A 14 -63.92 -8.59 45.08
CA THR A 14 -65.08 -8.93 44.28
C THR A 14 -65.71 -10.27 44.73
N SER A 15 -67.05 -10.45 44.57
CA SER A 15 -67.65 -11.75 44.66
C SER A 15 -67.43 -12.62 43.45
N VAL A 16 -67.65 -13.93 43.53
CA VAL A 16 -67.45 -14.88 42.40
C VAL A 16 -68.39 -14.52 41.24
N GLU A 17 -69.56 -14.02 41.48
CA GLU A 17 -70.50 -13.58 40.45
C GLU A 17 -70.02 -12.32 39.76
N GLU A 18 -69.47 -11.33 40.53
CA GLU A 18 -68.94 -10.09 40.03
C GLU A 18 -67.67 -10.35 39.19
N GLU A 19 -66.80 -11.29 39.63
CA GLU A 19 -65.60 -11.70 38.91
C GLU A 19 -65.95 -12.33 37.58
N LYS A 20 -66.90 -13.25 37.54
CA LYS A 20 -67.42 -13.88 36.33
C LYS A 20 -67.97 -12.83 35.35
N MET A 21 -68.71 -11.85 35.82
CA MET A 21 -69.25 -10.78 34.98
C MET A 21 -68.16 -9.90 34.35
N ILE A 22 -67.06 -9.67 35.05
CA ILE A 22 -65.94 -8.93 34.55
C ILE A 22 -65.18 -9.74 33.47
N LEU A 23 -64.97 -11.03 33.72
CA LEU A 23 -64.27 -11.91 32.75
C LEU A 23 -65.10 -12.06 31.47
N ASP A 24 -66.45 -12.30 31.61
CA ASP A 24 -67.29 -12.36 30.42
C ASP A 24 -67.34 -11.05 29.64
N TRP A 25 -67.25 -9.91 30.34
CA TRP A 25 -67.14 -8.60 29.68
C TRP A 25 -65.82 -8.38 28.97
N ILE A 26 -64.68 -8.82 29.55
CA ILE A 26 -63.37 -8.74 28.91
C ILE A 26 -63.34 -9.58 27.65
N ASP A 27 -63.92 -10.77 27.68
CA ASP A 27 -63.88 -11.70 26.54
C ASP A 27 -64.93 -11.35 25.44
N ALA A 28 -65.87 -10.41 25.73
CA ALA A 28 -66.90 -10.01 24.78
C ALA A 28 -66.35 -9.14 23.60
N SER A 29 -65.22 -8.42 23.76
CA SER A 29 -64.60 -7.66 22.67
C SER A 29 -63.16 -7.24 23.02
N ASP A 30 -62.34 -7.07 21.98
CA ASP A 30 -60.97 -6.54 22.13
C ASP A 30 -60.95 -5.12 22.69
N GLU A 31 -61.97 -4.30 22.40
CA GLU A 31 -62.12 -2.96 22.93
C GLU A 31 -62.30 -2.97 24.46
N ASN A 32 -63.05 -3.93 24.96
CA ASN A 32 -63.29 -4.10 26.44
C ASN A 32 -61.94 -4.53 27.10
N ARG A 33 -61.17 -5.36 26.46
CA ARG A 33 -59.84 -5.78 26.93
C ARG A 33 -58.89 -4.59 27.01
N ASP A 34 -58.89 -3.72 26.02
CA ASP A 34 -58.07 -2.50 26.03
C ASP A 34 -58.47 -1.52 27.14
N ILE A 35 -59.78 -1.37 27.37
CA ILE A 35 -60.29 -0.56 28.48
C ILE A 35 -59.88 -1.14 29.84
N PHE A 36 -59.97 -2.47 30.01
CA PHE A 36 -59.51 -3.14 31.21
C PHE A 36 -58.03 -2.93 31.49
N LEU A 37 -57.16 -3.06 30.47
CA LEU A 37 -55.71 -2.85 30.58
C LEU A 37 -55.36 -1.40 30.92
N LYS A 38 -56.08 -0.42 30.36
CA LYS A 38 -55.89 1.01 30.69
C LYS A 38 -56.26 1.30 32.14
N GLU A 39 -57.43 0.82 32.60
CA GLU A 39 -57.88 1.01 33.99
C GLU A 39 -56.90 0.28 34.94
N ARG A 40 -56.42 -0.90 34.62
CA ARG A 40 -55.42 -1.62 35.40
C ARG A 40 -54.12 -0.81 35.53
N MET A 41 -53.63 -0.25 34.46
CA MET A 41 -52.42 0.58 34.46
C MET A 41 -52.62 1.82 35.37
N ILE A 42 -53.76 2.48 35.30
CA ILE A 42 -54.10 3.65 36.15
C ILE A 42 -54.13 3.23 37.63
N TYR A 43 -54.76 2.09 37.96
CA TYR A 43 -54.76 1.56 39.29
C TYR A 43 -53.36 1.23 39.82
N ASP A 44 -52.51 0.56 39.03
CA ASP A 44 -51.14 0.23 39.41
C ASP A 44 -50.30 1.50 39.65
N ILE A 45 -50.45 2.55 38.82
CA ILE A 45 -49.83 3.86 39.04
C ILE A 45 -50.28 4.48 40.36
N SER A 46 -51.58 4.38 40.69
CA SER A 46 -52.14 4.94 41.96
C SER A 46 -51.53 4.26 43.18
N LEU A 47 -51.28 2.94 43.14
CA LEU A 47 -50.56 2.20 44.17
C LEU A 47 -49.14 2.65 44.43
N PHE A 48 -48.46 3.06 43.39
CA PHE A 48 -47.10 3.64 43.53
C PHE A 48 -47.14 5.07 44.07
N SER A 49 -48.19 5.83 43.79
CA SER A 49 -48.37 7.21 44.28
C SER A 49 -48.69 7.25 45.79
N ASP A 50 -49.47 6.30 46.30
CA ASP A 50 -49.91 6.26 47.73
C ASP A 50 -48.75 5.80 48.65
N LYS A 51 -47.69 5.15 48.12
CA LYS A 51 -46.48 4.80 48.91
C LYS A 51 -45.56 5.97 49.16
N GLN A 52 -45.81 7.17 48.62
CA GLN A 52 -44.98 8.35 48.85
C GLN A 52 -45.40 9.19 50.09
N GLY A 53 -46.36 8.79 50.85
CA GLY A 53 -46.77 9.46 52.07
C GLY A 53 -46.21 8.84 53.33
N ASN A 54 -44.90 8.93 53.55
CA ASN A 54 -44.14 8.92 54.83
C ASN A 54 -42.68 8.35 54.59
N ASN A 55 -41.95 8.99 53.77
CA ASN A 55 -40.49 8.90 53.90
C ASN A 55 -39.96 10.29 54.22
N GLU A 56 -39.56 10.48 55.46
CA GLU A 56 -38.64 11.54 55.84
C GLU A 56 -37.56 11.61 54.77
N LYS A 57 -37.45 12.75 54.10
CA LYS A 57 -36.40 13.03 53.12
C LYS A 57 -35.08 12.92 53.83
N LYS A 58 -34.50 11.70 53.94
CA LYS A 58 -33.08 11.54 54.04
C LYS A 58 -32.54 12.06 52.70
N THR A 59 -32.24 13.32 52.63
CA THR A 59 -31.44 13.91 51.54
C THR A 59 -30.10 13.24 51.62
N VAL A 60 -29.97 12.12 50.91
CA VAL A 60 -28.68 11.56 50.62
C VAL A 60 -28.00 12.66 49.80
N ARG A 61 -26.99 13.32 50.38
CA ARG A 61 -26.16 14.31 49.73
C ARG A 61 -25.36 13.63 48.62
N ILE A 62 -26.03 13.24 47.52
CA ILE A 62 -25.39 12.68 46.30
C ILE A 62 -24.65 13.79 45.51
N MET A 63 -24.99 15.07 45.79
CA MET A 63 -24.41 16.23 45.13
C MET A 63 -22.87 16.29 45.14
N PRO A 64 -22.16 16.01 46.26
CA PRO A 64 -20.69 16.05 46.21
C PRO A 64 -20.12 14.89 45.38
N MET A 65 -20.67 13.68 45.47
CA MET A 65 -20.20 12.52 44.69
C MET A 65 -20.45 12.70 43.19
N LEU A 66 -21.61 13.22 42.81
CA LEU A 66 -21.92 13.51 41.40
C LEU A 66 -21.02 14.61 40.83
N ARG A 67 -20.67 15.63 41.62
CA ARG A 67 -19.72 16.67 41.24
C ARG A 67 -18.29 16.13 41.07
N TRP A 68 -17.87 15.19 41.94
CA TRP A 68 -16.57 14.51 41.77
C TRP A 68 -16.55 13.60 40.56
N ALA A 69 -17.61 12.81 40.34
CA ALA A 69 -17.77 11.98 39.15
C ALA A 69 -17.76 12.81 37.85
N ALA A 70 -18.48 13.94 37.84
CA ALA A 70 -18.49 14.86 36.71
C ALA A 70 -17.09 15.48 36.42
N ARG A 71 -16.32 15.80 37.49
CA ARG A 71 -14.96 16.31 37.33
C ARG A 71 -14.01 15.25 36.78
N ILE A 72 -14.10 14.01 37.27
CA ILE A 72 -13.31 12.88 36.75
C ILE A 72 -13.68 12.62 35.28
N ALA A 73 -14.98 12.60 34.93
CA ALA A 73 -15.42 12.44 33.55
C ALA A 73 -14.93 13.57 32.64
N ALA A 74 -14.94 14.81 33.11
CA ALA A 74 -14.41 15.93 32.36
C ALA A 74 -12.88 15.81 32.10
N VAL A 75 -12.12 15.43 33.12
CA VAL A 75 -10.68 15.21 32.99
C VAL A 75 -10.36 14.05 32.06
N THR A 76 -11.12 12.93 32.13
CA THR A 76 -10.93 11.79 31.21
C THR A 76 -11.28 12.15 29.78
N ILE A 77 -12.36 12.91 29.55
CA ILE A 77 -12.71 13.40 28.21
C ILE A 77 -11.62 14.31 27.64
N VAL A 78 -11.10 15.24 28.44
CA VAL A 78 -10.00 16.11 28.02
C VAL A 78 -8.73 15.31 27.74
N ALA A 79 -8.41 14.32 28.58
CA ALA A 79 -7.25 13.46 28.37
C ALA A 79 -7.39 12.60 27.10
N ILE A 80 -8.57 12.04 26.85
CA ILE A 80 -8.88 11.27 25.63
C ILE A 80 -8.84 12.18 24.39
N ALA A 81 -9.46 13.37 24.48
CA ALA A 81 -9.42 14.34 23.39
C ALA A 81 -7.99 14.81 23.10
N GLY A 82 -7.21 15.10 24.14
CA GLY A 82 -5.78 15.43 24.04
C GLY A 82 -4.98 14.29 23.41
N TYR A 83 -5.24 13.05 23.81
CA TYR A 83 -4.62 11.86 23.18
C TYR A 83 -4.94 11.76 21.70
N PHE A 84 -6.20 11.92 21.29
CA PHE A 84 -6.59 11.88 19.87
C PHE A 84 -6.01 13.05 19.09
N ILE A 85 -6.02 14.29 19.63
CA ILE A 85 -5.43 15.45 18.97
C ILE A 85 -3.91 15.28 18.81
N THR A 86 -3.22 14.81 19.86
CA THR A 86 -1.77 14.60 19.80
C THR A 86 -1.41 13.41 18.92
N SER A 87 -2.21 12.33 18.91
CA SER A 87 -2.00 11.19 18.02
C SER A 87 -2.19 11.59 16.56
N ASP A 88 -3.25 12.36 16.27
CA ASP A 88 -3.52 12.83 14.90
C ASP A 88 -2.45 13.82 14.43
N PHE A 89 -1.99 14.72 15.29
CA PHE A 89 -0.88 15.65 15.03
C PHE A 89 0.47 14.94 14.85
N LEU A 90 0.74 13.87 15.60
CA LEU A 90 1.95 13.06 15.45
C LEU A 90 1.87 12.12 14.25
N TYR A 91 0.65 11.70 13.87
CA TYR A 91 0.41 10.81 12.72
C TYR A 91 0.42 11.57 11.39
N ASN A 92 -0.07 12.81 11.38
CA ASN A 92 -0.11 13.71 10.21
C ASN A 92 1.16 14.54 10.05
N LYS A 93 2.25 14.24 10.80
CA LYS A 93 3.55 14.78 10.44
C LYS A 93 3.84 14.37 9.01
N GLU A 94 3.98 15.36 8.11
CA GLU A 94 4.39 15.12 6.72
C GLU A 94 5.46 14.05 6.70
N VAL A 95 5.15 12.91 6.06
CA VAL A 95 6.07 11.78 6.00
C VAL A 95 7.27 12.26 5.21
N GLN A 96 8.37 12.55 5.91
CA GLN A 96 9.61 12.97 5.26
C GLN A 96 10.04 11.87 4.29
N LEU A 97 10.13 12.21 3.02
CA LEU A 97 10.66 11.30 2.01
C LEU A 97 12.18 11.34 2.03
N GLN A 98 12.78 10.18 2.11
CA GLN A 98 14.20 10.00 1.85
C GLN A 98 14.38 9.75 0.35
N THR A 99 15.35 10.44 -0.24
CA THR A 99 15.68 10.31 -1.65
C THR A 99 17.13 9.80 -1.79
N VAL A 100 17.29 8.73 -2.55
CA VAL A 100 18.58 8.20 -2.93
C VAL A 100 18.72 8.35 -4.44
N THR A 101 19.70 9.13 -4.87
CA THR A 101 20.00 9.36 -6.29
C THR A 101 21.37 8.81 -6.61
N VAL A 102 21.47 8.01 -7.66
CA VAL A 102 22.69 7.43 -8.17
C VAL A 102 23.14 8.21 -9.42
N PRO A 103 24.31 8.83 -9.39
CA PRO A 103 24.84 9.50 -10.57
C PRO A 103 25.05 8.54 -11.73
N ALA A 104 25.20 9.11 -12.91
CA ALA A 104 25.55 8.35 -14.11
C ALA A 104 26.90 7.62 -13.96
N GLY A 105 26.96 6.40 -14.46
CA GLY A 105 28.16 5.56 -14.39
C GLY A 105 28.48 5.02 -12.99
N GLN A 106 27.56 5.17 -12.04
CA GLN A 106 27.70 4.66 -10.70
C GLN A 106 26.52 3.74 -10.35
N ARG A 107 26.66 3.03 -9.24
CA ARG A 107 25.61 2.24 -8.64
C ARG A 107 25.70 2.32 -7.12
N ALA A 108 24.59 2.10 -6.45
CA ALA A 108 24.52 2.11 -5.01
C ALA A 108 23.82 0.86 -4.51
N GLN A 109 24.24 0.39 -3.34
CA GLN A 109 23.51 -0.63 -2.58
C GLN A 109 23.05 -0.01 -1.28
N ILE A 110 21.79 -0.21 -0.96
CA ILE A 110 21.20 0.23 0.32
C ILE A 110 20.44 -0.90 0.98
N THR A 111 20.31 -0.82 2.29
CA THR A 111 19.43 -1.69 3.06
C THR A 111 18.36 -0.84 3.71
N LEU A 112 17.09 -1.14 3.42
CA LEU A 112 15.94 -0.44 4.00
C LEU A 112 15.68 -0.91 5.44
N ALA A 113 14.84 -0.16 6.16
CA ALA A 113 14.57 -0.41 7.57
C ALA A 113 13.91 -1.77 7.87
N ASP A 114 13.26 -2.38 6.88
CA ASP A 114 12.65 -3.72 6.96
C ASP A 114 13.62 -4.88 6.65
N GLY A 115 14.90 -4.56 6.35
CA GLY A 115 15.92 -5.52 5.94
C GLY A 115 15.96 -5.80 4.43
N THR A 116 15.08 -5.16 3.63
CA THR A 116 15.13 -5.26 2.17
C THR A 116 16.43 -4.67 1.63
N ARG A 117 17.13 -5.42 0.77
CA ARG A 117 18.33 -4.94 0.06
C ARG A 117 17.95 -4.45 -1.33
N VAL A 118 18.45 -3.29 -1.70
CA VAL A 118 18.19 -2.67 -2.99
C VAL A 118 19.51 -2.26 -3.63
N TRP A 119 19.73 -2.67 -4.86
CA TRP A 119 20.81 -2.17 -5.73
C TRP A 119 20.19 -1.22 -6.73
N LEU A 120 20.67 -0.01 -6.78
CA LEU A 120 20.27 1.01 -7.74
C LEU A 120 21.33 1.12 -8.82
N ASN A 121 20.91 1.06 -10.08
CA ASN A 121 21.78 1.20 -11.25
C ASN A 121 22.04 2.70 -11.57
N SER A 122 22.87 2.93 -12.54
CA SER A 122 23.21 4.26 -13.06
C SER A 122 21.97 5.11 -13.35
N LYS A 123 22.03 6.41 -13.01
CA LYS A 123 20.93 7.39 -13.22
C LYS A 123 19.60 7.02 -12.55
N SER A 124 19.63 6.23 -11.50
CA SER A 124 18.40 5.84 -10.80
C SER A 124 18.15 6.71 -9.59
N THR A 125 16.89 7.04 -9.38
CA THR A 125 16.41 7.74 -8.18
C THR A 125 15.35 6.91 -7.51
N MET A 126 15.50 6.66 -6.22
CA MET A 126 14.50 5.99 -5.39
C MET A 126 14.09 6.88 -4.23
N LYS A 127 12.78 6.97 -4.00
CA LYS A 127 12.21 7.70 -2.86
C LYS A 127 11.40 6.75 -1.99
N TYR A 128 11.48 6.93 -0.69
CA TYR A 128 10.71 6.15 0.29
C TYR A 128 10.49 6.94 1.57
N ALA A 129 9.48 6.57 2.33
CA ALA A 129 9.13 7.24 3.57
C ALA A 129 10.18 7.03 4.67
N ALA A 130 10.46 8.04 5.49
CA ALA A 130 11.38 7.92 6.64
C ALA A 130 10.90 6.88 7.67
N ASN A 131 9.59 6.62 7.75
CA ASN A 131 8.96 5.60 8.60
C ASN A 131 8.71 4.27 7.85
N PHE A 132 9.43 4.04 6.75
CA PHE A 132 9.31 2.84 5.91
C PHE A 132 9.34 1.54 6.74
N GLY A 133 8.45 0.61 6.38
CA GLY A 133 8.39 -0.71 7.02
C GLY A 133 7.50 -0.80 8.27
N ARG A 134 7.00 0.31 8.82
CA ARG A 134 6.09 0.29 9.98
C ARG A 134 4.66 -0.10 9.58
N ASN A 135 4.02 0.69 8.72
CA ASN A 135 2.64 0.50 8.29
C ASN A 135 2.54 0.16 6.80
N GLU A 136 3.52 0.60 6.02
CA GLU A 136 3.58 0.40 4.58
C GLU A 136 5.03 0.24 4.11
N ARG A 137 5.21 -0.37 2.95
CA ARG A 137 6.49 -0.59 2.30
C ARG A 137 6.41 -0.13 0.85
N ASN A 138 6.29 1.21 0.70
CA ASN A 138 6.18 1.84 -0.61
C ASN A 138 7.50 2.51 -0.98
N VAL A 139 7.95 2.29 -2.21
CA VAL A 139 9.06 3.01 -2.82
C VAL A 139 8.62 3.56 -4.19
N GLU A 140 9.11 4.74 -4.53
CA GLU A 140 9.01 5.29 -5.89
C GLU A 140 10.35 5.09 -6.59
N LEU A 141 10.32 4.60 -7.81
CA LEU A 141 11.52 4.33 -8.60
C LEU A 141 11.44 5.03 -9.95
N ASP A 142 12.47 5.80 -10.25
CA ASP A 142 12.83 6.27 -11.59
C ASP A 142 14.21 5.72 -11.92
N GLY A 143 14.32 4.82 -12.89
CA GLY A 143 15.56 4.15 -13.24
C GLY A 143 15.49 2.63 -13.14
N GLU A 144 16.62 2.00 -12.83
CA GLU A 144 16.71 0.55 -12.68
C GLU A 144 17.16 0.17 -11.28
N ALA A 145 16.44 -0.80 -10.68
CA ALA A 145 16.76 -1.32 -9.38
C ALA A 145 16.51 -2.83 -9.29
N TYR A 146 17.41 -3.52 -8.59
CA TYR A 146 17.25 -4.90 -8.18
C TYR A 146 16.91 -4.94 -6.69
N PHE A 147 15.85 -5.68 -6.35
CA PHE A 147 15.31 -5.78 -5.01
C PHE A 147 15.45 -7.20 -4.49
N GLU A 148 15.91 -7.36 -3.26
CA GLU A 148 15.78 -8.56 -2.45
C GLU A 148 14.90 -8.22 -1.25
N VAL A 149 13.60 -8.38 -1.42
CA VAL A 149 12.60 -7.92 -0.45
C VAL A 149 12.48 -8.88 0.71
N ALA A 150 12.58 -8.33 1.92
CA ALA A 150 12.36 -9.09 3.16
C ALA A 150 10.93 -9.66 3.21
N LYS A 151 10.78 -10.94 3.57
CA LYS A 151 9.48 -11.63 3.60
C LYS A 151 8.58 -11.05 4.69
N ASN A 152 7.46 -10.48 4.28
CA ASN A 152 6.41 -10.01 5.18
C ASN A 152 5.04 -10.08 4.48
N LYS A 153 4.23 -11.08 4.84
CA LYS A 153 2.90 -11.29 4.25
C LYS A 153 1.85 -10.27 4.72
N ASN A 154 2.07 -9.65 5.88
CA ASN A 154 1.11 -8.72 6.48
C ASN A 154 1.22 -7.32 5.89
N ILE A 155 2.43 -6.91 5.46
CA ILE A 155 2.69 -5.60 4.88
C ILE A 155 3.35 -5.82 3.51
N PRO A 156 2.60 -5.83 2.40
CA PRO A 156 3.16 -5.96 1.05
C PRO A 156 4.15 -4.82 0.74
N PHE A 157 5.10 -5.10 -0.13
CA PHE A 157 6.06 -4.13 -0.66
C PHE A 157 5.60 -3.68 -2.04
N TYR A 158 5.61 -2.37 -2.29
CA TYR A 158 5.22 -1.77 -3.55
C TYR A 158 6.36 -0.97 -4.15
N VAL A 159 6.59 -1.16 -5.46
CA VAL A 159 7.42 -0.27 -6.28
C VAL A 159 6.50 0.49 -7.21
N HIS A 160 6.47 1.81 -7.06
CA HIS A 160 5.73 2.72 -7.92
C HIS A 160 6.68 3.28 -8.97
N THR A 161 6.29 3.21 -10.23
CA THR A 161 6.97 3.84 -11.35
C THR A 161 6.00 4.75 -12.11
N GLU A 162 6.47 5.47 -13.12
CA GLU A 162 5.64 6.37 -13.92
C GLU A 162 4.43 5.64 -14.55
N THR A 163 4.64 4.45 -15.09
CA THR A 163 3.62 3.73 -15.88
C THR A 163 3.01 2.53 -15.15
N ASN A 164 3.73 1.91 -14.25
CA ASN A 164 3.35 0.67 -13.62
C ASN A 164 3.62 0.66 -12.10
N LYS A 165 2.89 -0.20 -11.40
CA LYS A 165 3.08 -0.50 -9.99
C LYS A 165 3.32 -2.00 -9.81
N VAL A 166 4.35 -2.34 -9.05
CA VAL A 166 4.74 -3.72 -8.72
C VAL A 166 4.43 -4.00 -7.27
N LYS A 167 3.79 -5.13 -6.98
CA LYS A 167 3.47 -5.59 -5.62
C LYS A 167 4.12 -6.94 -5.36
N VAL A 168 4.78 -7.06 -4.21
CA VAL A 168 5.42 -8.30 -3.74
C VAL A 168 5.27 -8.47 -2.23
N VAL A 169 5.57 -9.66 -1.70
CA VAL A 169 5.53 -9.94 -0.25
C VAL A 169 6.85 -10.47 0.32
N GLY A 170 7.80 -10.82 -0.56
CA GLY A 170 9.10 -11.38 -0.20
C GLY A 170 9.70 -12.05 -1.41
N THR A 171 10.40 -11.29 -2.25
CA THR A 171 10.66 -11.61 -3.66
C THR A 171 11.99 -11.00 -4.06
N SER A 172 12.74 -11.69 -4.93
CA SER A 172 13.93 -11.16 -5.59
C SER A 172 13.58 -10.85 -7.05
N PHE A 173 13.69 -9.58 -7.45
CA PHE A 173 13.28 -9.14 -8.78
C PHE A 173 14.00 -7.85 -9.20
N ASN A 174 14.03 -7.61 -10.51
CA ASN A 174 14.55 -6.39 -11.12
C ASN A 174 13.40 -5.55 -11.68
N VAL A 175 13.50 -4.23 -11.57
CA VAL A 175 12.61 -3.27 -12.24
C VAL A 175 13.47 -2.30 -13.02
N CYS A 176 13.14 -2.10 -14.30
CA CYS A 176 13.75 -1.10 -15.19
C CYS A 176 12.64 -0.19 -15.69
N ALA A 177 12.66 1.09 -15.26
CA ALA A 177 11.61 2.07 -15.53
C ALA A 177 12.21 3.49 -15.51
N TYR A 178 13.00 3.84 -16.52
CA TYR A 178 13.55 5.19 -16.66
C TYR A 178 12.49 6.14 -17.20
N SER A 179 12.27 7.26 -16.51
CA SER A 179 11.33 8.31 -16.94
C SER A 179 11.65 8.80 -18.35
N GLY A 180 10.59 9.05 -19.13
CA GLY A 180 10.70 9.53 -20.51
C GLY A 180 11.04 8.46 -21.55
N SER A 181 11.40 7.23 -21.15
CA SER A 181 11.56 6.12 -22.11
C SER A 181 10.23 5.48 -22.51
N HIS A 182 9.17 5.69 -21.72
CA HIS A 182 7.88 4.99 -21.83
C HIS A 182 8.00 3.45 -21.85
N GLU A 183 9.11 2.95 -21.33
CA GLU A 183 9.43 1.54 -21.24
C GLU A 183 9.42 1.11 -19.77
N PHE A 184 8.77 0.03 -19.50
CA PHE A 184 8.80 -0.63 -18.19
C PHE A 184 9.15 -2.09 -18.38
N GLY A 185 10.12 -2.56 -17.61
CA GLY A 185 10.52 -3.96 -17.57
C GLY A 185 10.60 -4.47 -16.14
N THR A 186 10.14 -5.69 -15.89
CA THR A 186 10.41 -6.34 -14.62
C THR A 186 10.70 -7.82 -14.82
N THR A 187 11.68 -8.32 -14.07
CA THR A 187 12.17 -9.70 -14.14
C THR A 187 12.10 -10.34 -12.79
N LEU A 188 11.45 -11.47 -12.69
CA LEU A 188 11.32 -12.22 -11.46
C LEU A 188 12.38 -13.31 -11.35
N VAL A 189 13.14 -13.28 -10.24
CA VAL A 189 14.17 -14.27 -9.92
C VAL A 189 13.67 -15.28 -8.91
N GLU A 190 12.98 -14.82 -7.85
CA GLU A 190 12.42 -15.69 -6.80
C GLU A 190 11.14 -15.06 -6.21
N GLY A 191 10.13 -15.89 -5.97
CA GLY A 191 8.88 -15.47 -5.34
C GLY A 191 7.75 -15.24 -6.33
N ILE A 192 6.96 -14.19 -6.12
CA ILE A 192 5.80 -13.81 -6.94
C ILE A 192 5.77 -12.29 -7.08
N VAL A 193 5.49 -11.82 -8.29
CA VAL A 193 5.30 -10.40 -8.61
C VAL A 193 3.93 -10.18 -9.21
N ASP A 194 3.15 -9.27 -8.64
CA ASP A 194 1.91 -8.76 -9.22
C ASP A 194 2.16 -7.39 -9.85
N ILE A 195 1.74 -7.20 -11.10
CA ILE A 195 1.93 -5.97 -11.87
C ILE A 195 0.59 -5.31 -12.14
N TYR A 196 0.53 -4.01 -11.89
CA TYR A 196 -0.63 -3.14 -12.07
C TYR A 196 -0.26 -1.93 -12.92
N PRO A 197 -1.22 -1.28 -13.61
CA PRO A 197 -1.02 0.06 -14.11
C PRO A 197 -0.78 1.02 -12.92
N ALA A 198 -0.04 2.10 -13.12
CA ALA A 198 0.27 3.05 -12.05
C ALA A 198 -0.99 3.55 -11.30
N ASN A 199 -2.06 3.87 -12.04
CA ASN A 199 -3.28 4.48 -11.54
C ASN A 199 -4.46 3.50 -11.43
N SER A 200 -4.21 2.18 -11.32
CA SER A 200 -5.27 1.18 -11.25
C SER A 200 -5.01 0.16 -10.14
N SER A 201 -6.09 -0.41 -9.63
CA SER A 201 -6.04 -1.55 -8.71
C SER A 201 -6.28 -2.89 -9.42
N GLN A 202 -6.54 -2.87 -10.73
CA GLN A 202 -6.72 -4.08 -11.51
C GLN A 202 -5.35 -4.63 -11.94
N ILE A 203 -5.10 -5.90 -11.66
CA ILE A 203 -3.87 -6.58 -12.03
C ILE A 203 -3.76 -6.74 -13.56
N ILE A 204 -2.60 -6.38 -14.11
CA ILE A 204 -2.28 -6.67 -15.51
C ILE A 204 -1.90 -8.14 -15.65
N THR A 205 -0.92 -8.55 -14.82
CA THR A 205 -0.39 -9.92 -14.85
C THR A 205 0.31 -10.27 -13.54
N ARG A 206 0.47 -11.57 -13.33
CA ARG A 206 1.30 -12.15 -12.27
C ARG A 206 2.49 -12.86 -12.90
N LEU A 207 3.68 -12.58 -12.41
CA LEU A 207 4.89 -13.29 -12.80
C LEU A 207 5.19 -14.42 -11.83
N GLN A 208 5.68 -15.51 -12.39
CA GLN A 208 6.33 -16.61 -11.72
C GLN A 208 7.83 -16.54 -11.94
N LYS A 209 8.57 -17.35 -11.20
CA LYS A 209 10.03 -17.43 -11.33
C LYS A 209 10.45 -17.57 -12.80
N ASP A 210 11.51 -16.86 -13.18
CA ASP A 210 12.10 -16.85 -14.51
C ASP A 210 11.25 -16.17 -15.59
N GLU A 211 10.19 -15.44 -15.20
CA GLU A 211 9.39 -14.67 -16.13
C GLU A 211 9.79 -13.19 -16.15
N VAL A 212 9.63 -12.60 -17.33
CA VAL A 212 9.86 -11.19 -17.62
C VAL A 212 8.59 -10.57 -18.16
N PHE A 213 8.23 -9.40 -17.65
CA PHE A 213 7.19 -8.57 -18.23
C PHE A 213 7.81 -7.29 -18.80
N LEU A 214 7.41 -6.94 -20.00
CA LEU A 214 7.80 -5.72 -20.69
C LEU A 214 6.54 -4.95 -21.09
N ASN A 215 6.56 -3.64 -20.89
CA ASN A 215 5.57 -2.71 -21.41
C ASN A 215 6.31 -1.63 -22.20
N GLU A 216 6.17 -1.65 -23.50
CA GLU A 216 6.80 -0.74 -24.46
C GLU A 216 5.69 0.09 -25.12
N ASN A 217 5.56 1.36 -24.77
CA ASN A 217 4.53 2.27 -25.31
C ASN A 217 3.10 1.69 -25.19
N GLY A 218 2.77 1.03 -24.09
CA GLY A 218 1.46 0.41 -23.84
C GLY A 218 1.30 -0.99 -24.45
N LYS A 219 2.28 -1.50 -25.19
CA LYS A 219 2.30 -2.89 -25.65
C LYS A 219 2.93 -3.79 -24.60
N CYS A 220 2.08 -4.57 -23.94
CA CYS A 220 2.51 -5.48 -22.90
C CYS A 220 2.89 -6.84 -23.46
N ARG A 221 4.04 -7.37 -23.01
CA ARG A 221 4.53 -8.70 -23.38
C ARG A 221 5.06 -9.42 -22.14
N LYS A 222 4.73 -10.69 -22.01
CA LYS A 222 5.30 -11.59 -21.02
C LYS A 222 6.11 -12.67 -21.70
N THR A 223 7.32 -12.93 -21.22
CA THR A 223 8.25 -13.92 -21.79
C THR A 223 9.04 -14.60 -20.68
N VAL A 224 9.80 -15.62 -21.03
CA VAL A 224 10.72 -16.29 -20.09
C VAL A 224 12.09 -15.65 -20.19
N LEU A 225 12.76 -15.52 -19.05
CA LEU A 225 14.11 -15.00 -18.96
C LEU A 225 15.09 -15.99 -19.60
N PRO A 226 15.81 -15.61 -20.65
CA PRO A 226 16.77 -16.50 -21.29
C PRO A 226 18.00 -16.77 -20.42
N SER A 227 18.41 -15.79 -19.61
CA SER A 227 19.59 -15.88 -18.76
C SER A 227 19.56 -14.82 -17.67
N TYR A 228 20.16 -15.11 -16.49
CA TYR A 228 20.34 -14.13 -15.41
C TYR A 228 21.57 -13.23 -15.61
N GLU A 229 22.35 -13.45 -16.64
CA GLU A 229 23.61 -12.73 -16.88
C GLU A 229 23.41 -11.20 -16.92
N TYR A 230 22.29 -10.73 -17.49
CA TYR A 230 22.03 -9.29 -17.56
C TYR A 230 21.78 -8.64 -16.18
N LEU A 231 21.41 -9.40 -15.15
CA LEU A 231 21.22 -8.90 -13.78
C LEU A 231 22.54 -8.75 -13.01
N ARG A 232 23.66 -9.19 -13.60
CA ARG A 232 24.97 -9.11 -12.96
C ARG A 232 25.55 -7.70 -12.94
N TRP A 233 24.85 -6.74 -13.52
CA TRP A 233 25.19 -5.33 -13.34
C TRP A 233 25.29 -4.95 -11.86
N LYS A 234 24.47 -5.54 -10.98
CA LYS A 234 24.55 -5.36 -9.51
C LYS A 234 25.92 -5.80 -8.93
N GLU A 235 26.64 -6.65 -9.61
CA GLU A 235 27.98 -7.12 -9.26
C GLU A 235 29.09 -6.32 -9.96
N GLY A 236 28.71 -5.35 -10.82
CA GLY A 236 29.64 -4.57 -11.65
C GLY A 236 30.07 -5.28 -12.91
N LEU A 237 29.23 -6.19 -13.38
CA LEU A 237 29.48 -6.92 -14.63
C LEU A 237 28.38 -6.60 -15.65
N TYR A 238 28.77 -6.05 -16.76
CA TYR A 238 27.93 -5.84 -17.92
C TYR A 238 28.03 -7.06 -18.83
N CYS A 239 27.00 -7.87 -18.83
CA CYS A 239 26.90 -9.10 -19.59
C CYS A 239 25.98 -8.89 -20.80
N PHE A 240 26.49 -9.22 -21.96
CA PHE A 240 25.75 -9.28 -23.21
C PHE A 240 25.75 -10.74 -23.65
N ASP A 241 24.59 -11.27 -24.00
CA ASP A 241 24.37 -12.63 -24.42
C ASP A 241 23.48 -12.60 -25.67
N ASP A 242 24.07 -12.91 -26.82
CA ASP A 242 23.45 -12.80 -28.15
C ASP A 242 22.73 -11.45 -28.35
N ALA A 243 23.31 -10.38 -27.79
CA ALA A 243 22.70 -9.07 -27.78
C ALA A 243 22.93 -8.33 -29.10
N PRO A 244 21.88 -7.78 -29.74
CA PRO A 244 22.06 -7.01 -30.97
C PRO A 244 22.91 -5.76 -30.72
N PHE A 245 23.72 -5.37 -31.68
CA PHE A 245 24.66 -4.25 -31.53
C PHE A 245 23.93 -2.95 -31.09
N SER A 246 22.78 -2.65 -31.65
CA SER A 246 21.95 -1.51 -31.23
C SER A 246 21.55 -1.58 -29.75
N GLY A 247 21.18 -2.77 -29.26
CA GLY A 247 20.83 -3.00 -27.85
C GLY A 247 22.03 -2.83 -26.90
N ILE A 248 23.24 -3.22 -27.36
CA ILE A 248 24.46 -2.99 -26.59
C ILE A 248 24.73 -1.49 -26.47
N LEU A 249 24.67 -0.74 -27.58
CA LEU A 249 24.89 0.70 -27.58
C LEU A 249 23.91 1.43 -26.66
N SER A 250 22.62 1.10 -26.72
CA SER A 250 21.61 1.69 -25.87
C SER A 250 21.85 1.43 -24.37
N ARG A 251 22.37 0.23 -24.01
CA ARG A 251 22.74 -0.07 -22.61
C ARG A 251 23.99 0.73 -22.21
N LEU A 252 24.99 0.83 -23.06
CA LEU A 252 26.21 1.60 -22.78
C LEU A 252 25.90 3.09 -22.60
N GLU A 253 24.98 3.67 -23.39
CA GLU A 253 24.50 5.04 -23.19
C GLU A 253 23.92 5.24 -21.78
N LYS A 254 23.08 4.31 -21.33
CA LYS A 254 22.48 4.35 -20.01
C LYS A 254 23.50 4.17 -18.89
N TYR A 255 24.40 3.20 -19.03
CA TYR A 255 25.39 2.86 -18.00
C TYR A 255 26.47 3.92 -17.82
N TYR A 256 26.97 4.52 -18.93
CA TYR A 256 28.07 5.49 -18.90
C TYR A 256 27.61 6.95 -19.04
N ASN A 257 26.31 7.19 -19.22
CA ASN A 257 25.76 8.54 -19.45
C ASN A 257 26.42 9.25 -20.65
N VAL A 258 26.55 8.55 -21.72
CA VAL A 258 27.09 9.09 -22.95
C VAL A 258 26.02 9.05 -24.03
N LYS A 259 26.10 9.94 -25.01
CA LYS A 259 25.28 9.87 -26.21
C LYS A 259 26.10 9.16 -27.31
N ILE A 260 25.58 8.05 -27.83
CA ILE A 260 26.25 7.30 -28.89
C ILE A 260 25.51 7.56 -30.21
N THR A 261 26.20 8.16 -31.17
CA THR A 261 25.68 8.42 -32.52
C THR A 261 26.33 7.48 -33.50
N VAL A 262 25.54 6.75 -34.27
CA VAL A 262 26.05 5.86 -35.33
C VAL A 262 25.91 6.59 -36.66
N ALA A 263 27.04 6.94 -37.26
CA ALA A 263 27.08 7.70 -38.52
C ALA A 263 26.62 6.88 -39.74
N SER A 264 26.87 5.58 -39.71
CA SER A 264 26.52 4.67 -40.81
C SER A 264 25.40 3.70 -40.32
N PRO A 265 24.16 3.83 -40.76
CA PRO A 265 23.02 2.96 -40.28
C PRO A 265 23.28 1.46 -40.49
N GLN A 266 24.11 1.09 -41.46
CA GLN A 266 24.48 -0.32 -41.73
C GLN A 266 25.19 -0.95 -40.52
N LEU A 267 25.93 -0.20 -39.73
CA LEU A 267 26.61 -0.67 -38.51
C LEU A 267 25.63 -1.20 -37.46
N LEU A 268 24.37 -0.72 -37.43
CA LEU A 268 23.36 -1.21 -36.55
C LEU A 268 22.93 -2.65 -36.84
N ASN A 269 23.22 -3.15 -38.04
CA ASN A 269 22.90 -4.50 -38.50
C ASN A 269 24.09 -5.49 -38.30
N TYR A 270 25.07 -5.14 -37.52
CA TYR A 270 26.27 -5.96 -37.24
C TYR A 270 25.99 -7.25 -36.44
N GLY A 271 24.77 -7.77 -36.48
CA GLY A 271 24.45 -9.00 -35.78
C GLY A 271 24.44 -8.84 -34.27
N SER A 272 24.76 -9.91 -33.58
CA SER A 272 24.74 -9.97 -32.11
C SER A 272 26.18 -10.20 -31.57
N PHE A 273 26.35 -9.81 -30.31
CA PHE A 273 27.61 -9.96 -29.59
C PHE A 273 27.37 -10.64 -28.23
N THR A 274 28.30 -11.55 -27.85
CA THR A 274 28.33 -12.16 -26.53
C THR A 274 29.63 -11.79 -25.84
N GLY A 275 29.55 -11.19 -24.66
CA GLY A 275 30.71 -10.78 -23.90
C GLY A 275 30.36 -10.30 -22.48
N LYS A 276 31.43 -10.26 -21.63
CA LYS A 276 31.31 -9.80 -20.23
C LYS A 276 32.40 -8.77 -19.99
N PHE A 277 31.98 -7.62 -19.46
CA PHE A 277 32.87 -6.50 -19.17
C PHE A 277 32.68 -6.08 -17.70
N ARG A 278 33.77 -5.64 -17.09
CA ARG A 278 33.69 -4.99 -15.78
C ARG A 278 33.36 -3.51 -15.96
N GLU A 279 32.54 -2.97 -15.10
CA GLU A 279 32.21 -1.54 -15.08
C GLU A 279 33.47 -0.66 -15.09
N GLN A 280 34.45 -1.05 -14.29
CA GLN A 280 35.72 -0.33 -14.15
C GLN A 280 36.59 -0.32 -15.42
N ASP A 281 36.35 -1.20 -16.40
CA ASP A 281 37.13 -1.25 -17.65
C ASP A 281 36.84 -0.04 -18.54
N GLY A 282 35.70 0.63 -18.33
CA GLY A 282 35.29 1.84 -19.04
C GLY A 282 34.76 1.57 -20.45
N ILE A 283 33.97 2.53 -20.95
CA ILE A 283 33.29 2.39 -22.25
C ILE A 283 34.27 2.27 -23.43
N GLU A 284 35.41 2.96 -23.37
CA GLU A 284 36.39 2.90 -24.42
C GLU A 284 36.95 1.49 -24.61
N HIS A 285 37.27 0.81 -23.50
CA HIS A 285 37.77 -0.57 -23.56
C HIS A 285 36.70 -1.52 -24.13
N ILE A 286 35.43 -1.34 -23.73
CA ILE A 286 34.30 -2.13 -24.23
C ILE A 286 34.17 -1.95 -25.75
N LEU A 287 34.13 -0.71 -26.25
CA LEU A 287 34.01 -0.42 -27.68
C LEU A 287 35.19 -0.94 -28.47
N ARG A 288 36.42 -0.81 -27.95
CA ARG A 288 37.62 -1.40 -28.57
C ARG A 288 37.57 -2.92 -28.64
N THR A 289 36.98 -3.55 -27.66
CA THR A 289 36.85 -5.01 -27.65
C THR A 289 35.81 -5.48 -28.67
N ILE A 290 34.65 -4.83 -28.71
CA ILE A 290 33.57 -5.15 -29.67
C ILE A 290 34.06 -4.87 -31.11
N SER A 291 34.84 -3.80 -31.33
CA SER A 291 35.33 -3.46 -32.66
C SER A 291 36.33 -4.47 -33.26
N LYS A 292 36.86 -5.42 -32.47
CA LYS A 292 37.67 -6.52 -32.98
C LYS A 292 36.87 -7.57 -33.74
N ASP A 293 35.64 -7.84 -33.28
CA ASP A 293 34.73 -8.82 -33.87
C ASP A 293 33.81 -8.17 -34.92
N HIS A 294 33.47 -6.90 -34.71
CA HIS A 294 32.62 -6.10 -35.59
C HIS A 294 33.37 -4.82 -35.95
N PRO A 295 34.10 -4.78 -37.07
CA PRO A 295 35.01 -3.66 -37.39
C PRO A 295 34.29 -2.33 -37.53
N PHE A 296 34.52 -1.40 -36.62
CA PHE A 296 34.13 0.00 -36.67
C PHE A 296 35.19 0.87 -36.01
N LYS A 297 35.14 2.15 -36.29
CA LYS A 297 35.93 3.18 -35.61
C LYS A 297 35.02 4.00 -34.73
N PHE A 298 35.55 4.60 -33.70
CA PHE A 298 34.80 5.51 -32.86
C PHE A 298 35.68 6.68 -32.41
N ARG A 299 35.02 7.80 -32.13
CA ARG A 299 35.60 8.98 -31.54
C ARG A 299 34.82 9.40 -30.33
N ILE A 300 35.51 9.59 -29.21
CA ILE A 300 34.98 10.13 -27.96
C ILE A 300 35.33 11.61 -27.94
N ASN A 301 34.40 12.50 -27.63
CA ASN A 301 34.66 13.92 -27.47
C ASN A 301 35.53 14.21 -26.22
N GLU A 302 36.05 15.43 -26.09
CA GLU A 302 36.93 15.82 -24.98
C GLU A 302 36.21 15.76 -23.62
N GLU A 303 34.94 16.08 -23.59
CA GLU A 303 34.10 16.05 -22.40
C GLU A 303 33.65 14.62 -22.01
N LYS A 304 33.90 13.64 -22.90
CA LYS A 304 33.51 12.22 -22.76
C LYS A 304 32.01 11.97 -22.57
N ASP A 305 31.18 12.89 -23.03
CA ASP A 305 29.71 12.81 -22.94
C ASP A 305 29.09 12.33 -24.26
N SER A 306 29.84 12.31 -25.36
CA SER A 306 29.35 11.84 -26.65
C SER A 306 30.38 11.00 -27.40
N ILE A 307 29.87 10.01 -28.12
CA ILE A 307 30.68 9.06 -28.93
C ILE A 307 30.05 8.96 -30.31
N VAL A 308 30.89 9.08 -31.33
CA VAL A 308 30.47 8.85 -32.71
C VAL A 308 31.11 7.57 -33.21
N ILE A 309 30.29 6.64 -33.71
CA ILE A 309 30.70 5.36 -34.31
C ILE A 309 30.61 5.49 -35.84
N TYR A 310 31.63 5.11 -36.55
CA TYR A 310 31.73 5.19 -38.01
C TYR A 310 32.58 4.04 -38.58
N GLU A 311 32.56 3.84 -39.87
CA GLU A 311 33.34 2.82 -40.58
C GLU A 311 34.83 3.09 -40.62
#